data_9f0f03114cfcc3402191ad598407ba04
#
_entry.id   9f0f03114cfcc3402191ad598407ba04
#
_cell.length_a   1.000
_cell.length_b   1.000
_cell.length_c   1.000
_cell.angle_alpha   90.00
_cell.angle_beta   90.00
_cell.angle_gamma   90.00
#
_symmetry.space_group_name_H-M   'P 1'
#
loop_
_entity.id
_entity.type
_entity.pdbx_description
1 polymer ?
#
loop_
_entity_poly.entity_id
_entity_poly.type
_entity_poly.pdbx_seq_one_letter_code
_entity_poly.pdbx_strand_id
1 'polypeptide(L)'
;MRALLQRVSEASVRVNGKLIGQCGPGLLILICAMQGDTEAAADQLAAKIAKLRIFTDAAGKMNRSILDVDGSALVISQFTLAADTSRGNRPGFSSAAAPDDGRHLYEHFAARIAAQGIATQTGQFGADMKVSLTNDGPVTIWIDT
;
A
#
# COMPACT_ATOMS: atom_id res chain seq x y z
N MET A 1 -9.73 5.06 4.87
CA MET A 1 -8.92 3.97 4.26
C MET A 1 -7.80 3.59 5.19
N ARG A 2 -7.35 2.36 5.10
CA ARG A 2 -6.22 1.84 5.87
C ARG A 2 -5.07 1.49 4.96
N ALA A 3 -3.86 1.82 5.36
CA ALA A 3 -2.65 1.47 4.64
C ALA A 3 -1.59 0.92 5.59
N LEU A 4 -0.89 -0.11 5.14
CA LEU A 4 0.33 -0.58 5.78
C LEU A 4 1.46 -0.38 4.79
N LEU A 5 2.43 0.46 5.15
CA LEU A 5 3.59 0.79 4.33
C LEU A 5 4.80 0.04 4.84
N GLN A 6 5.55 -0.56 3.93
CA GLN A 6 6.86 -1.10 4.25
C GLN A 6 7.89 -0.50 3.31
N ARG A 7 8.93 0.12 3.88
CA ARG A 7 10.07 0.56 3.08
C ARG A 7 10.83 -0.67 2.62
N VAL A 8 11.09 -0.77 1.32
CA VAL A 8 11.67 -1.97 0.72
C VAL A 8 12.89 -1.64 -0.13
N SER A 9 13.82 -2.57 -0.22
CA SER A 9 14.85 -2.58 -1.26
C SER A 9 14.32 -3.21 -2.54
N GLU A 10 13.38 -4.14 -2.42
CA GLU A 10 12.67 -4.79 -3.52
C GLU A 10 11.37 -5.40 -3.01
N ALA A 11 10.38 -5.49 -3.87
CA ALA A 11 9.15 -6.25 -3.63
C ALA A 11 8.58 -6.78 -4.95
N SER A 12 7.85 -7.87 -4.87
CA SER A 12 7.20 -8.46 -6.03
C SER A 12 5.92 -9.19 -5.64
N VAL A 13 5.03 -9.37 -6.60
CA VAL A 13 3.82 -10.14 -6.42
C VAL A 13 3.62 -11.11 -7.59
N ARG A 14 3.27 -12.35 -7.25
CA ARG A 14 3.01 -13.42 -8.22
C ARG A 14 1.61 -13.98 -8.03
N VAL A 15 1.01 -14.36 -9.16
CA VAL A 15 -0.27 -15.07 -9.20
C VAL A 15 -0.06 -16.31 -10.07
N ASN A 16 -0.34 -17.49 -9.53
CA ASN A 16 -0.09 -18.78 -10.21
C ASN A 16 1.34 -18.91 -10.76
N GLY A 17 2.32 -18.43 -9.98
CA GLY A 17 3.73 -18.47 -10.37
C GLY A 17 4.17 -17.38 -11.35
N LYS A 18 3.24 -16.58 -11.88
CA LYS A 18 3.53 -15.52 -12.84
C LYS A 18 3.76 -14.20 -12.13
N LEU A 19 4.83 -13.48 -12.46
CA LEU A 19 5.10 -12.15 -11.96
C LEU A 19 4.05 -11.16 -12.50
N ILE A 20 3.32 -10.52 -11.58
CA ILE A 20 2.27 -9.55 -11.89
C ILE A 20 2.79 -8.11 -11.75
N GLY A 21 3.56 -7.84 -10.71
CA GLY A 21 4.11 -6.52 -10.46
C GLY A 21 5.34 -6.61 -9.56
N GLN A 22 6.14 -5.54 -9.59
CA GLN A 22 7.36 -5.45 -8.77
C GLN A 22 7.78 -4.01 -8.59
N CYS A 23 8.63 -3.77 -7.61
CA CYS A 23 9.33 -2.51 -7.45
C CYS A 23 10.74 -2.75 -6.93
N GLY A 24 11.63 -1.80 -7.20
CA GLY A 24 12.93 -1.67 -6.56
C GLY A 24 12.84 -0.86 -5.26
N PRO A 25 13.90 -0.11 -4.89
CA PRO A 25 13.88 0.72 -3.69
C PRO A 25 12.67 1.65 -3.67
N GLY A 26 11.93 1.63 -2.56
CA GLY A 26 10.71 2.40 -2.42
C GLY A 26 9.77 1.84 -1.35
N LEU A 27 8.49 1.71 -1.70
CA LEU A 27 7.44 1.28 -0.78
C LEU A 27 6.61 0.12 -1.33
N LEU A 28 6.40 -0.89 -0.50
CA LEU A 28 5.27 -1.79 -0.62
C LEU A 28 4.10 -1.16 0.14
N ILE A 29 2.98 -0.96 -0.53
CA ILE A 29 1.78 -0.34 0.05
C ILE A 29 0.64 -1.34 0.02
N LEU A 30 0.26 -1.84 1.19
CA LEU A 30 -0.95 -2.64 1.36
C LEU A 30 -2.09 -1.67 1.66
N ILE A 31 -3.16 -1.73 0.87
CA ILE A 31 -4.25 -0.74 0.95
C ILE A 31 -5.61 -1.42 1.12
N CYS A 32 -6.43 -0.86 1.98
CA CYS A 32 -7.79 -1.35 2.24
C CYS A 32 -8.77 -0.18 2.23
N ALA A 33 -9.79 -0.27 1.38
CA ALA A 33 -10.93 0.62 1.44
C ALA A 33 -11.89 0.12 2.53
N MET A 34 -12.37 1.04 3.37
CA MET A 34 -13.35 0.78 4.42
C MET A 34 -14.74 1.24 3.96
N GLN A 35 -15.78 0.72 4.62
CA GLN A 35 -17.13 1.21 4.35
C GLN A 35 -17.21 2.72 4.50
N GLY A 36 -17.86 3.40 3.56
CA GLY A 36 -18.02 4.85 3.57
C GLY A 36 -16.84 5.64 3.01
N ASP A 37 -15.76 5.00 2.63
CA ASP A 37 -14.62 5.68 1.99
C ASP A 37 -15.00 6.21 0.61
N THR A 38 -14.35 7.32 0.24
CA THR A 38 -14.57 8.04 -1.01
C THR A 38 -13.27 8.20 -1.79
N GLU A 39 -13.39 8.62 -3.06
CA GLU A 39 -12.21 8.98 -3.85
C GLU A 39 -11.40 10.09 -3.18
N ALA A 40 -12.07 11.07 -2.52
CA ALA A 40 -11.36 12.12 -1.78
C ALA A 40 -10.49 11.55 -0.66
N ALA A 41 -10.95 10.50 0.04
CA ALA A 41 -10.14 9.82 1.05
C ALA A 41 -8.90 9.17 0.43
N ALA A 42 -9.06 8.53 -0.74
CA ALA A 42 -7.94 7.93 -1.47
C ALA A 42 -6.94 8.99 -1.93
N ASP A 43 -7.42 10.12 -2.44
CA ASP A 43 -6.59 11.25 -2.87
C ASP A 43 -5.74 11.80 -1.71
N GLN A 44 -6.36 12.01 -0.57
CA GLN A 44 -5.68 12.52 0.63
C GLN A 44 -4.62 11.54 1.13
N LEU A 45 -4.95 10.26 1.15
CA LEU A 45 -4.01 9.23 1.61
C LEU A 45 -2.81 9.10 0.66
N ALA A 46 -3.05 9.10 -0.65
CA ALA A 46 -1.99 9.06 -1.65
C ALA A 46 -1.05 10.28 -1.52
N ALA A 47 -1.60 11.48 -1.36
CA ALA A 47 -0.82 12.69 -1.18
C ALA A 47 0.01 12.65 0.11
N LYS A 48 -0.56 12.13 1.20
CA LYS A 48 0.15 11.96 2.47
C LYS A 48 1.32 10.98 2.32
N ILE A 49 1.08 9.82 1.73
CA ILE A 49 2.13 8.79 1.55
C ILE A 49 3.28 9.32 0.72
N ALA A 50 3.00 10.05 -0.36
CA ALA A 50 4.04 10.64 -1.22
C ALA A 50 4.95 11.60 -0.47
N LYS A 51 4.48 12.22 0.62
CA LYS A 51 5.20 13.23 1.40
C LYS A 51 5.81 12.70 2.70
N LEU A 52 5.52 11.46 3.09
CA LEU A 52 6.10 10.90 4.31
C LEU A 52 7.62 10.84 4.21
N ARG A 53 8.28 11.37 5.22
CA ARG A 53 9.74 11.48 5.27
C ARG A 53 10.33 10.29 6.01
N ILE A 54 10.28 9.13 5.37
CA ILE A 54 10.68 7.84 5.95
C ILE A 54 11.87 7.20 5.23
N PHE A 55 12.52 7.95 4.36
CA PHE A 55 13.75 7.54 3.69
C PHE A 55 14.94 8.29 4.28
N THR A 56 16.07 7.59 4.37
CA THR A 56 17.26 8.08 5.05
C THR A 56 17.95 9.18 4.23
N ASP A 57 18.32 10.27 4.91
CA ASP A 57 19.11 11.36 4.32
C ASP A 57 20.63 11.11 4.48
N ALA A 58 21.44 12.08 4.00
CA ALA A 58 22.89 11.99 4.09
C ALA A 58 23.42 11.96 5.54
N ALA A 59 22.63 12.45 6.51
CA ALA A 59 22.97 12.42 7.93
C ALA A 59 22.51 11.14 8.64
N GLY A 60 21.92 10.19 7.91
CA GLY A 60 21.43 8.94 8.48
C GLY A 60 20.07 9.04 9.15
N LYS A 61 19.31 10.12 8.93
CA LYS A 61 18.00 10.35 9.52
C LYS A 61 16.88 10.14 8.53
N MET A 62 15.73 9.66 8.99
CA MET A 62 14.50 9.56 8.18
C MET A 62 13.95 10.95 7.92
N ASN A 63 14.29 11.52 6.78
CA ASN A 63 13.99 12.92 6.46
C ASN A 63 13.63 13.15 4.99
N ARG A 64 13.69 12.14 4.15
CA ARG A 64 13.39 12.23 2.72
C ARG A 64 12.12 11.46 2.39
N SER A 65 11.34 11.97 1.43
CA SER A 65 10.15 11.29 0.91
C SER A 65 10.52 10.30 -0.20
N ILE A 66 9.53 9.47 -0.59
CA ILE A 66 9.70 8.59 -1.75
C ILE A 66 10.00 9.39 -3.03
N LEU A 67 9.42 10.59 -3.15
CA LEU A 67 9.69 11.49 -4.28
C LEU A 67 11.14 12.01 -4.25
N ASP A 68 11.64 12.36 -3.07
CA ASP A 68 13.01 12.87 -2.92
C ASP A 68 14.06 11.82 -3.31
N VAL A 69 13.80 10.55 -3.06
CA VAL A 69 14.74 9.45 -3.36
C VAL A 69 14.47 8.80 -4.72
N ASP A 70 13.50 9.32 -5.47
CA ASP A 70 13.06 8.75 -6.75
C ASP A 70 12.71 7.26 -6.63
N GLY A 71 12.02 6.92 -5.56
CA GLY A 71 11.62 5.55 -5.26
C GLY A 71 10.43 5.10 -6.09
N SER A 72 10.18 3.80 -6.09
CA SER A 72 9.03 3.17 -6.75
C SER A 72 8.08 2.55 -5.74
N ALA A 73 6.84 2.30 -6.15
CA ALA A 73 5.81 1.73 -5.29
C ALA A 73 5.20 0.47 -5.91
N LEU A 74 4.93 -0.50 -5.07
CA LEU A 74 4.09 -1.66 -5.39
C LEU A 74 2.84 -1.59 -4.52
N VAL A 75 1.67 -1.41 -5.14
CA VAL A 75 0.39 -1.24 -4.45
C VAL A 75 -0.41 -2.53 -4.52
N ILE A 76 -0.72 -3.10 -3.36
CA ILE A 76 -1.44 -4.38 -3.22
C ILE A 76 -2.74 -4.14 -2.45
N SER A 77 -3.86 -4.60 -3.00
CA SER A 77 -5.12 -4.60 -2.28
C SER A 77 -5.08 -5.62 -1.13
N GLN A 78 -5.45 -5.19 0.08
CA GLN A 78 -5.37 -5.98 1.30
C GLN A 78 -6.59 -5.73 2.18
N PHE A 79 -7.73 -6.31 1.81
CA PHE A 79 -8.97 -6.10 2.58
C PHE A 79 -8.88 -6.63 4.02
N THR A 80 -7.97 -7.58 4.27
CA THR A 80 -7.77 -8.14 5.61
C THR A 80 -7.23 -7.13 6.63
N LEU A 81 -6.78 -5.94 6.19
CA LEU A 81 -6.48 -4.83 7.10
C LEU A 81 -7.73 -4.33 7.83
N ALA A 82 -8.93 -4.67 7.34
CA ALA A 82 -10.20 -4.39 8.02
C ALA A 82 -10.55 -5.40 9.11
N ALA A 83 -9.70 -6.38 9.38
CA ALA A 83 -9.98 -7.46 10.31
C ALA A 83 -10.38 -6.95 11.69
N ASP A 84 -11.50 -7.44 12.18
CA ASP A 84 -11.92 -7.30 13.58
C ASP A 84 -11.62 -8.62 14.30
N THR A 85 -10.70 -8.58 15.24
CA THR A 85 -10.27 -9.72 16.05
C THR A 85 -10.76 -9.63 17.49
N SER A 86 -11.68 -8.70 17.78
CA SER A 86 -12.17 -8.45 19.14
C SER A 86 -13.08 -9.57 19.68
N ARG A 87 -13.63 -10.42 18.78
CA ARG A 87 -14.58 -11.48 19.13
C ARG A 87 -14.03 -12.85 18.74
N GLY A 88 -13.35 -13.51 19.67
CA GLY A 88 -12.83 -14.86 19.45
C GLY A 88 -11.71 -14.91 18.40
N ASN A 89 -11.53 -16.10 17.80
CA ASN A 89 -10.36 -16.40 16.97
C ASN A 89 -10.61 -16.32 15.47
N ARG A 90 -11.84 -16.01 15.05
CA ARG A 90 -12.20 -15.85 13.65
C ARG A 90 -12.31 -14.37 13.32
N PRO A 91 -11.39 -13.83 12.49
CA PRO A 91 -11.48 -12.42 12.11
C PRO A 91 -12.77 -12.13 11.35
N GLY A 92 -13.40 -10.98 11.65
CA GLY A 92 -14.51 -10.45 10.88
C GLY A 92 -14.02 -9.35 9.94
N PHE A 93 -14.68 -9.18 8.79
CA PHE A 93 -14.30 -8.20 7.78
C PHE A 93 -15.48 -7.29 7.38
N SER A 94 -16.49 -7.18 8.23
CA SER A 94 -17.71 -6.43 7.92
C SER A 94 -17.51 -4.93 7.74
N SER A 95 -16.39 -4.39 8.24
CA SER A 95 -16.06 -2.97 8.09
C SER A 95 -15.31 -2.65 6.79
N ALA A 96 -14.90 -3.65 6.03
CA ALA A 96 -14.32 -3.44 4.70
C ALA A 96 -15.37 -2.93 3.71
N ALA A 97 -14.96 -2.15 2.72
CA ALA A 97 -15.83 -1.78 1.60
C ALA A 97 -16.31 -3.02 0.86
N ALA A 98 -17.50 -2.93 0.24
CA ALA A 98 -17.99 -3.98 -0.64
C ALA A 98 -16.99 -4.20 -1.79
N PRO A 99 -16.93 -5.42 -2.38
CA PRO A 99 -15.89 -5.75 -3.36
C PRO A 99 -15.77 -4.77 -4.55
N ASP A 100 -16.89 -4.31 -5.11
CA ASP A 100 -16.86 -3.38 -6.24
C ASP A 100 -16.32 -2.01 -5.83
N ASP A 101 -16.75 -1.48 -4.69
CA ASP A 101 -16.22 -0.23 -4.13
C ASP A 101 -14.76 -0.38 -3.73
N GLY A 102 -14.40 -1.51 -3.15
CA GLY A 102 -13.03 -1.82 -2.79
C GLY A 102 -12.09 -1.82 -3.99
N ARG A 103 -12.51 -2.46 -5.09
CA ARG A 103 -11.77 -2.47 -6.35
C ARG A 103 -11.61 -1.05 -6.90
N HIS A 104 -12.72 -0.31 -6.98
CA HIS A 104 -12.72 1.05 -7.53
C HIS A 104 -11.75 1.96 -6.75
N LEU A 105 -11.84 1.96 -5.42
CA LEU A 105 -10.99 2.82 -4.58
C LEU A 105 -9.53 2.38 -4.57
N TYR A 106 -9.26 1.08 -4.63
CA TYR A 106 -7.90 0.57 -4.78
C TYR A 106 -7.28 1.03 -6.10
N GLU A 107 -7.98 0.88 -7.21
CA GLU A 107 -7.50 1.30 -8.53
C GLU A 107 -7.31 2.81 -8.58
N HIS A 108 -8.25 3.57 -8.03
CA HIS A 108 -8.15 5.02 -7.92
C HIS A 108 -6.94 5.45 -7.09
N PHE A 109 -6.73 4.82 -5.93
CA PHE A 109 -5.59 5.09 -5.07
C PHE A 109 -4.25 4.83 -5.81
N ALA A 110 -4.12 3.70 -6.48
CA ALA A 110 -2.91 3.37 -7.23
C ALA A 110 -2.64 4.39 -8.34
N ALA A 111 -3.69 4.82 -9.06
CA ALA A 111 -3.59 5.86 -10.08
C ALA A 111 -3.15 7.20 -9.47
N ARG A 112 -3.61 7.53 -8.25
CA ARG A 112 -3.21 8.77 -7.56
C ARG A 112 -1.77 8.71 -7.07
N ILE A 113 -1.27 7.57 -6.64
CA ILE A 113 0.16 7.38 -6.32
C ILE A 113 1.00 7.64 -7.58
N ALA A 114 0.63 7.04 -8.71
CA ALA A 114 1.33 7.25 -9.98
C ALA A 114 1.29 8.72 -10.42
N ALA A 115 0.15 9.39 -10.22
CA ALA A 115 -0.02 10.81 -10.58
C ALA A 115 0.86 11.75 -9.74
N GLN A 116 1.38 11.31 -8.58
CA GLN A 116 2.36 12.05 -7.79
C GLN A 116 3.75 12.05 -8.43
N GLY A 117 3.97 11.29 -9.49
CA GLY A 117 5.28 11.13 -10.12
C GLY A 117 6.06 9.92 -9.63
N ILE A 118 5.39 8.97 -8.97
CA ILE A 118 6.00 7.75 -8.43
C ILE A 118 5.79 6.62 -9.43
N ALA A 119 6.87 5.96 -9.87
CA ALA A 119 6.77 4.74 -10.67
C ALA A 119 6.01 3.68 -9.87
N THR A 120 4.84 3.26 -10.36
CA THR A 120 3.89 2.44 -9.61
C THR A 120 3.52 1.20 -10.39
N GLN A 121 3.59 0.05 -9.73
CA GLN A 121 3.00 -1.20 -10.22
C GLN A 121 2.02 -1.73 -9.18
N THR A 122 1.16 -2.64 -9.60
CA THR A 122 0.08 -3.18 -8.77
C THR A 122 0.06 -4.69 -8.80
N GLY A 123 -0.64 -5.29 -7.82
CA GLY A 123 -1.05 -6.69 -7.88
C GLY A 123 -2.31 -6.87 -8.73
N GLN A 124 -3.04 -7.93 -8.45
CA GLN A 124 -4.29 -8.28 -9.13
C GLN A 124 -5.39 -8.38 -8.07
N PHE A 125 -6.37 -7.50 -8.16
CA PHE A 125 -7.46 -7.44 -7.19
C PHE A 125 -8.23 -8.78 -7.14
N GLY A 126 -8.43 -9.29 -5.92
CA GLY A 126 -9.20 -10.51 -5.69
C GLY A 126 -8.46 -11.83 -5.98
N ALA A 127 -7.22 -11.77 -6.46
CA ALA A 127 -6.44 -12.98 -6.73
C ALA A 127 -5.74 -13.50 -5.47
N ASP A 128 -5.40 -14.79 -5.48
CA ASP A 128 -4.46 -15.36 -4.52
C ASP A 128 -3.04 -14.92 -4.93
N MET A 129 -2.48 -14.00 -4.15
CA MET A 129 -1.20 -13.37 -4.45
C MET A 129 -0.11 -13.86 -3.49
N LYS A 130 1.08 -14.13 -4.04
CA LYS A 130 2.29 -14.36 -3.25
C LYS A 130 3.13 -13.09 -3.31
N VAL A 131 3.20 -12.39 -2.19
CA VAL A 131 3.90 -11.10 -2.07
C VAL A 131 5.22 -11.35 -1.38
N SER A 132 6.30 -10.99 -2.07
CA SER A 132 7.67 -11.10 -1.55
C SER A 132 8.27 -9.72 -1.40
N LEU A 133 9.04 -9.51 -0.34
CA LEU A 133 9.69 -8.23 -0.10
C LEU A 133 10.92 -8.38 0.78
N THR A 134 11.82 -7.43 0.66
CA THR A 134 12.87 -7.19 1.65
C THR A 134 12.57 -5.86 2.33
N ASN A 135 12.17 -5.93 3.61
CA ASN A 135 11.90 -4.72 4.39
C ASN A 135 13.23 -4.08 4.78
N ASP A 136 13.43 -2.87 4.25
CA ASP A 136 14.67 -2.12 4.45
C ASP A 136 14.58 -1.27 5.70
N GLY A 137 15.25 -1.74 6.75
CA GLY A 137 15.28 -0.99 8.00
C GLY A 137 15.25 -1.83 9.27
N PRO A 138 14.18 -2.52 9.68
CA PRO A 138 12.84 -2.51 9.10
C PRO A 138 12.10 -1.20 9.35
N VAL A 139 11.27 -0.81 8.39
CA VAL A 139 10.36 0.33 8.51
C VAL A 139 8.99 -0.09 8.04
N THR A 140 8.03 -0.10 8.96
CA THR A 140 6.65 -0.51 8.72
C THR A 140 5.73 0.50 9.41
N ILE A 141 4.87 1.17 8.64
CA ILE A 141 4.03 2.27 9.11
C ILE A 141 2.57 1.93 8.85
N TRP A 142 1.76 2.04 9.89
CA TRP A 142 0.30 1.90 9.83
C TRP A 142 -0.35 3.27 9.71
N ILE A 143 -1.30 3.42 8.78
CA ILE A 143 -2.11 4.63 8.63
C ILE A 143 -3.58 4.22 8.58
N ASP A 144 -4.36 4.81 9.47
CA ASP A 144 -5.83 4.68 9.48
C ASP A 144 -6.43 6.09 9.40
N THR A 145 -7.17 6.34 8.36
CA THR A 145 -7.79 7.65 8.11
C THR A 145 -9.26 7.65 8.46
#